data_d12d55a8c12ac8145c28a33f6840d160
#
_entry.id   d12d55a8c12ac8145c28a33f6840d160
#
_cell.length_a   1.000
_cell.length_b   1.000
_cell.length_c   1.000
_cell.angle_alpha   90.00
_cell.angle_beta   90.00
_cell.angle_gamma   90.00
#
_symmetry.space_group_name_H-M   'P 1'
#
loop_
_entity.id
_entity.type
_entity.pdbx_description
1 polymer ?
#
loop_
_entity_poly.entity_id
_entity_poly.type
_entity_poly.pdbx_seq_one_letter_code
_entity_poly.pdbx_strand_id
1 'polypeptide(L)'
;MIISAGQNEIFDFALPMGVGLVDISINLTKFLCENQRNLPDEILFVGSAGIYKDGEIFGIYESLVGANIEISSLENKSYTPCRKEISSIQICDKNLNTKVSHETIRVNSSNFITTDENLAYRLAELGYTLENMEFFAVLKVATKFKIPARGIFVATNFCNQNAHEDFVKNHQKAKEILINSLKERNLI
;
A
#
# COMPACT_ATOMS: atom_id res chain seq x y z
N MET A 1 9.93 -11.71 1.92
CA MET A 1 8.73 -12.09 2.71
C MET A 1 7.53 -11.37 2.13
N ILE A 2 6.43 -12.09 1.88
CA ILE A 2 5.18 -11.50 1.37
C ILE A 2 4.18 -11.37 2.51
N ILE A 3 3.51 -10.22 2.61
CA ILE A 3 2.50 -9.92 3.62
C ILE A 3 1.25 -9.30 2.99
N SER A 4 0.11 -9.44 3.65
CA SER A 4 -1.16 -8.80 3.29
C SER A 4 -1.88 -8.28 4.54
N ALA A 5 -2.97 -7.53 4.35
CA ALA A 5 -3.79 -7.10 5.47
C ALA A 5 -4.51 -8.28 6.17
N GLY A 6 -4.97 -9.27 5.40
CA GLY A 6 -5.80 -10.36 5.91
C GLY A 6 -7.29 -10.08 5.74
N GLN A 7 -8.17 -10.75 6.50
CA GLN A 7 -9.62 -10.71 6.30
C GLN A 7 -10.02 -11.09 4.86
N ASN A 8 -10.47 -10.13 4.05
CA ASN A 8 -10.83 -10.37 2.65
C ASN A 8 -9.58 -10.61 1.75
N GLU A 9 -8.39 -10.27 2.23
CA GLU A 9 -7.11 -10.38 1.52
C GLU A 9 -6.22 -11.48 2.12
N ILE A 10 -6.81 -12.64 2.40
CA ILE A 10 -6.06 -13.85 2.79
C ILE A 10 -5.56 -14.54 1.52
N PHE A 11 -4.26 -14.83 1.49
CA PHE A 11 -3.57 -15.55 0.44
C PHE A 11 -2.70 -16.64 1.05
N ASP A 12 -2.61 -17.81 0.44
CA ASP A 12 -1.81 -18.95 0.95
C ASP A 12 -0.31 -18.65 0.98
N PHE A 13 0.15 -17.71 0.16
CA PHE A 13 1.56 -17.31 0.03
C PHE A 13 1.93 -16.05 0.83
N ALA A 14 0.99 -15.37 1.47
CA ALA A 14 1.22 -14.13 2.20
C ALA A 14 0.81 -14.25 3.68
N LEU A 15 1.62 -13.69 4.56
CA LEU A 15 1.32 -13.63 5.98
C LEU A 15 0.32 -12.50 6.28
N PRO A 16 -0.85 -12.78 6.86
CA PRO A 16 -1.79 -11.75 7.24
C PRO A 16 -1.27 -10.96 8.45
N MET A 17 -1.19 -9.63 8.32
CA MET A 17 -0.60 -8.75 9.34
C MET A 17 -1.59 -7.79 10.01
N GLY A 18 -2.88 -7.84 9.64
CA GLY A 18 -3.92 -6.98 10.20
C GLY A 18 -4.32 -5.83 9.29
N VAL A 19 -5.58 -5.39 9.44
CA VAL A 19 -6.18 -4.31 8.64
C VAL A 19 -5.95 -2.97 9.34
N GLY A 20 -5.54 -1.97 8.55
CA GLY A 20 -5.33 -0.60 8.99
C GLY A 20 -3.96 -0.35 9.63
N LEU A 21 -3.65 0.93 9.83
CA LEU A 21 -2.32 1.39 10.24
C LEU A 21 -1.86 0.82 11.59
N VAL A 22 -2.78 0.61 12.53
CA VAL A 22 -2.44 0.19 13.89
C VAL A 22 -2.12 -1.30 13.94
N ASP A 23 -3.04 -2.13 13.46
CA ASP A 23 -2.91 -3.59 13.56
C ASP A 23 -1.71 -4.10 12.78
N ILE A 24 -1.54 -3.63 11.54
CA ILE A 24 -0.37 -4.03 10.74
C ILE A 24 0.95 -3.58 11.37
N SER A 25 1.00 -2.39 11.99
CA SER A 25 2.19 -1.92 12.70
C SER A 25 2.55 -2.83 13.87
N ILE A 26 1.56 -3.20 14.69
CA ILE A 26 1.75 -4.06 15.86
C ILE A 26 2.22 -5.45 15.43
N ASN A 27 1.48 -6.08 14.51
CA ASN A 27 1.73 -7.47 14.13
C ASN A 27 3.03 -7.63 13.36
N LEU A 28 3.32 -6.72 12.41
CA LEU A 28 4.58 -6.75 11.68
C LEU A 28 5.78 -6.48 12.60
N THR A 29 5.68 -5.52 13.52
CA THR A 29 6.73 -5.26 14.50
C THR A 29 6.97 -6.47 15.40
N LYS A 30 5.90 -7.08 15.92
CA LYS A 30 5.99 -8.30 16.73
C LYS A 30 6.68 -9.42 15.96
N PHE A 31 6.22 -9.70 14.74
CA PHE A 31 6.81 -10.74 13.89
C PHE A 31 8.31 -10.52 13.67
N LEU A 32 8.73 -9.32 13.32
CA LEU A 32 10.15 -9.00 13.07
C LEU A 32 10.99 -9.07 14.36
N CYS A 33 10.43 -8.67 15.51
CA CYS A 33 11.10 -8.81 16.81
C CYS A 33 11.31 -10.28 17.20
N GLU A 34 10.31 -11.13 16.98
CA GLU A 34 10.40 -12.57 17.28
C GLU A 34 11.39 -13.29 16.34
N ASN A 35 11.61 -12.75 15.14
CA ASN A 35 12.49 -13.32 14.11
C ASN A 35 13.79 -12.54 13.89
N GLN A 36 14.31 -11.82 14.87
CA GLN A 36 15.49 -10.95 14.73
C GLN A 36 16.74 -11.64 14.16
N ARG A 37 16.87 -12.95 14.36
CA ARG A 37 18.01 -13.72 13.85
C ARG A 37 17.87 -14.13 12.38
N ASN A 38 16.69 -13.94 11.80
CA ASN A 38 16.36 -14.36 10.44
C ASN A 38 15.39 -13.36 9.80
N LEU A 39 15.81 -12.09 9.74
CA LEU A 39 15.03 -11.04 9.11
C LEU A 39 14.96 -11.26 7.59
N PRO A 40 13.83 -10.94 6.94
CA PRO A 40 13.73 -11.03 5.49
C PRO A 40 14.59 -9.97 4.79
N ASP A 41 15.13 -10.31 3.62
CA ASP A 41 15.88 -9.38 2.77
C ASP A 41 14.97 -8.27 2.21
N GLU A 42 13.69 -8.56 1.98
CA GLU A 42 12.68 -7.62 1.48
C GLU A 42 11.30 -7.96 2.05
N ILE A 43 10.47 -6.93 2.24
CA ILE A 43 9.04 -7.06 2.52
C ILE A 43 8.26 -6.65 1.27
N LEU A 44 7.45 -7.56 0.74
CA LEU A 44 6.46 -7.29 -0.30
C LEU A 44 5.07 -7.26 0.32
N PHE A 45 4.44 -6.09 0.34
CA PHE A 45 3.03 -5.97 0.70
C PHE A 45 2.17 -6.19 -0.55
N VAL A 46 1.14 -6.99 -0.45
CA VAL A 46 0.16 -7.23 -1.51
C VAL A 46 -1.25 -6.98 -1.01
N GLY A 47 -2.07 -6.31 -1.81
CA GLY A 47 -3.43 -5.98 -1.43
C GLY A 47 -4.21 -5.23 -2.50
N SER A 48 -5.41 -4.81 -2.15
CA SER A 48 -6.23 -3.93 -2.98
C SER A 48 -5.99 -2.46 -2.67
N ALA A 49 -6.40 -1.59 -3.61
CA ALA A 49 -6.37 -0.15 -3.44
C ALA A 49 -7.54 0.53 -4.15
N GLY A 50 -7.96 1.68 -3.64
CA GLY A 50 -8.82 2.63 -4.33
C GLY A 50 -8.00 3.58 -5.19
N ILE A 51 -8.59 4.08 -6.28
CA ILE A 51 -8.00 5.07 -7.19
C ILE A 51 -8.57 6.44 -6.85
N TYR A 52 -7.72 7.46 -6.70
CA TYR A 52 -8.20 8.82 -6.44
C TYR A 52 -8.78 9.50 -7.67
N LYS A 53 -8.15 9.38 -8.85
CA LYS A 53 -8.61 10.05 -10.06
C LYS A 53 -8.28 9.26 -11.32
N ASP A 54 -7.01 9.15 -11.66
CA ASP A 54 -6.53 8.57 -12.91
C ASP A 54 -6.03 7.14 -12.68
N GLY A 55 -6.62 6.19 -13.39
CA GLY A 55 -6.25 4.78 -13.31
C GLY A 55 -7.33 3.85 -13.84
N GLU A 56 -7.06 2.56 -13.79
CA GLU A 56 -7.95 1.52 -14.31
C GLU A 56 -8.33 0.53 -13.20
N ILE A 57 -9.63 0.20 -13.10
CA ILE A 57 -10.10 -0.88 -12.24
C ILE A 57 -9.49 -2.19 -12.74
N PHE A 58 -9.01 -3.01 -11.80
CA PHE A 58 -8.19 -4.20 -12.03
C PHE A 58 -6.77 -3.93 -12.55
N GLY A 59 -6.37 -2.67 -12.70
CA GLY A 59 -4.96 -2.31 -12.95
C GLY A 59 -4.06 -2.77 -11.81
N ILE A 60 -2.84 -3.21 -12.16
CA ILE A 60 -1.79 -3.58 -11.20
C ILE A 60 -0.82 -2.42 -11.06
N TYR A 61 -0.59 -2.01 -9.84
CA TYR A 61 0.25 -0.87 -9.49
C TYR A 61 1.34 -1.30 -8.51
N GLU A 62 2.56 -0.81 -8.72
CA GLU A 62 3.66 -1.02 -7.80
C GLU A 62 4.11 0.31 -7.19
N SER A 63 4.38 0.32 -5.88
CA SER A 63 4.80 1.51 -5.18
C SER A 63 5.93 1.24 -4.20
N LEU A 64 6.81 2.24 -4.10
CA LEU A 64 7.86 2.35 -3.09
C LEU A 64 7.60 3.52 -2.13
N VAL A 65 6.50 4.26 -2.31
CA VAL A 65 6.20 5.49 -1.58
C VAL A 65 4.83 5.41 -0.93
N GLY A 66 4.82 5.50 0.38
CA GLY A 66 3.59 5.57 1.18
C GLY A 66 3.47 6.89 1.92
N ALA A 67 2.24 7.38 2.06
CA ALA A 67 1.91 8.59 2.82
C ALA A 67 0.79 8.32 3.80
N ASN A 68 0.65 9.24 4.79
CA ASN A 68 -0.52 9.31 5.66
C ASN A 68 -0.97 10.77 5.72
N ILE A 69 -1.88 11.11 4.83
CA ILE A 69 -2.55 12.40 4.75
C ILE A 69 -4.00 12.21 5.22
N GLU A 70 -4.33 12.81 6.34
CA GLU A 70 -5.67 12.80 6.90
C GLU A 70 -6.55 13.88 6.25
N ILE A 71 -7.84 13.58 6.08
CA ILE A 71 -8.82 14.53 5.50
C ILE A 71 -8.83 15.86 6.26
N SER A 72 -8.74 15.83 7.58
CA SER A 72 -8.68 17.03 8.41
C SER A 72 -7.47 17.92 8.08
N SER A 73 -6.33 17.32 7.75
CA SER A 73 -5.13 18.04 7.29
C SER A 73 -5.31 18.60 5.87
N LEU A 74 -5.97 17.83 5.00
CA LEU A 74 -6.30 18.25 3.64
C LEU A 74 -7.25 19.47 3.64
N GLU A 75 -8.16 19.52 4.59
CA GLU A 75 -9.10 20.64 4.79
C GLU A 75 -8.53 21.80 5.60
N ASN A 76 -7.24 21.76 5.96
CA ASN A 76 -6.59 22.76 6.82
C ASN A 76 -7.24 22.92 8.21
N LYS A 77 -7.86 21.85 8.71
CA LYS A 77 -8.48 21.79 10.05
C LYS A 77 -7.55 21.17 11.10
N SER A 78 -6.41 20.63 10.67
CA SER A 78 -5.41 20.06 11.56
C SER A 78 -4.02 20.19 10.97
N TYR A 79 -3.00 20.04 11.81
CA TYR A 79 -1.61 19.89 11.36
C TYR A 79 -0.96 18.72 12.10
N THR A 80 0.12 18.19 11.56
CA THR A 80 0.90 17.14 12.21
C THR A 80 2.39 17.49 12.21
N PRO A 81 3.10 17.26 13.32
CA PRO A 81 4.56 17.29 13.36
C PRO A 81 5.18 16.00 12.79
N CYS A 82 4.36 14.99 12.48
CA CYS A 82 4.84 13.72 11.97
C CYS A 82 5.23 13.83 10.50
N ARG A 83 6.18 12.98 10.08
CA ARG A 83 6.51 12.81 8.67
C ARG A 83 5.31 12.20 7.95
N LYS A 84 4.79 12.91 6.96
CA LYS A 84 3.57 12.53 6.22
C LYS A 84 3.85 11.51 5.10
N GLU A 85 5.08 11.42 4.62
CA GLU A 85 5.46 10.54 3.51
C GLU A 85 6.78 9.83 3.81
N ILE A 86 6.90 8.61 3.34
CA ILE A 86 8.08 7.77 3.48
C ILE A 86 8.29 6.97 2.19
N SER A 87 9.53 6.90 1.75
CA SER A 87 9.95 6.02 0.66
C SER A 87 10.68 4.80 1.23
N SER A 88 10.56 3.69 0.53
CA SER A 88 11.34 2.50 0.83
C SER A 88 12.83 2.80 0.87
N ILE A 89 13.55 2.08 1.73
CA ILE A 89 15.02 2.05 1.69
C ILE A 89 15.39 1.32 0.39
N GLN A 90 16.14 1.98 -0.47
CA GLN A 90 16.64 1.32 -1.68
C GLN A 90 17.70 0.29 -1.30
N ILE A 91 17.60 -0.90 -1.88
CA ILE A 91 18.73 -1.82 -1.89
C ILE A 91 19.81 -1.13 -2.73
N CYS A 92 21.00 -0.90 -2.14
CA CYS A 92 22.16 -0.44 -2.89
C CYS A 92 22.69 -1.59 -3.76
N ASP A 93 21.92 -2.04 -4.73
CA ASP A 93 22.41 -2.89 -5.78
C ASP A 93 23.14 -2.01 -6.81
N LYS A 94 24.46 -2.08 -6.75
CA LYS A 94 25.38 -1.36 -7.66
C LYS A 94 25.21 -1.74 -9.14
N ASN A 95 24.25 -2.61 -9.48
CA ASN A 95 24.04 -3.16 -10.82
C ASN A 95 22.69 -2.83 -11.47
N LEU A 96 21.78 -2.13 -10.80
CA LEU A 96 20.55 -1.68 -11.45
C LEU A 96 20.71 -0.27 -12.00
N ASN A 97 21.30 -0.19 -13.21
CA ASN A 97 21.17 0.95 -14.14
C ASN A 97 19.75 1.03 -14.72
N THR A 98 18.72 0.90 -13.93
CA THR A 98 17.36 1.22 -14.34
C THR A 98 17.02 2.63 -13.87
N LYS A 99 17.29 3.61 -14.72
CA LYS A 99 16.54 4.86 -14.76
C LYS A 99 15.10 4.48 -15.11
N VAL A 100 14.32 4.04 -14.13
CA VAL A 100 12.88 3.92 -14.29
C VAL A 100 12.30 5.31 -14.07
N SER A 101 12.18 6.04 -15.16
CA SER A 101 11.34 7.22 -15.29
C SER A 101 9.87 6.77 -15.44
N HIS A 102 9.35 6.02 -14.46
CA HIS A 102 7.93 5.86 -14.30
C HIS A 102 7.48 6.90 -13.27
N GLU A 103 6.39 7.58 -13.55
CA GLU A 103 5.70 8.37 -12.55
C GLU A 103 5.58 7.51 -11.31
N THR A 104 6.20 7.94 -10.22
CA THR A 104 6.27 7.13 -9.00
C THR A 104 4.88 7.06 -8.41
N ILE A 105 4.23 5.88 -8.51
CA ILE A 105 2.94 5.64 -7.87
C ILE A 105 3.09 5.91 -6.38
N ARG A 106 2.28 6.83 -5.85
CA ARG A 106 2.27 7.23 -4.44
C ARG A 106 0.96 6.79 -3.80
N VAL A 107 1.07 6.05 -2.70
CA VAL A 107 -0.08 5.46 -2.01
C VAL A 107 -0.32 6.23 -0.71
N ASN A 108 -1.49 6.82 -0.56
CA ASN A 108 -1.90 7.35 0.74
C ASN A 108 -2.54 6.25 1.57
N SER A 109 -2.26 6.21 2.87
CA SER A 109 -2.84 5.25 3.80
C SER A 109 -3.54 5.95 4.96
N SER A 110 -4.77 5.55 5.20
CA SER A 110 -5.63 6.04 6.30
C SER A 110 -6.44 4.88 6.86
N ASN A 111 -6.86 4.97 8.11
CA ASN A 111 -7.82 4.00 8.69
C ASN A 111 -9.26 4.22 8.19
N PHE A 112 -9.48 5.20 7.32
CA PHE A 112 -10.78 5.53 6.76
C PHE A 112 -10.71 5.50 5.24
N ILE A 113 -11.79 5.03 4.62
CA ILE A 113 -11.96 4.96 3.17
C ILE A 113 -12.54 6.30 2.71
N THR A 114 -11.93 6.90 1.70
CA THR A 114 -12.41 8.15 1.09
C THR A 114 -13.62 7.86 0.21
N THR A 115 -14.76 8.47 0.55
CA THR A 115 -16.03 8.32 -0.18
C THR A 115 -16.50 9.61 -0.87
N ASP A 116 -15.78 10.69 -0.70
CA ASP A 116 -16.04 11.98 -1.35
C ASP A 116 -15.06 12.18 -2.52
N GLU A 117 -15.61 12.26 -3.73
CA GLU A 117 -14.85 12.42 -4.97
C GLU A 117 -14.03 13.70 -5.02
N ASN A 118 -14.53 14.80 -4.42
CA ASN A 118 -13.79 16.07 -4.39
C ASN A 118 -12.55 15.96 -3.49
N LEU A 119 -12.67 15.26 -2.36
CA LEU A 119 -11.52 14.97 -1.50
C LEU A 119 -10.51 14.06 -2.18
N ALA A 120 -11.00 13.03 -2.92
CA ALA A 120 -10.16 12.17 -3.73
C ALA A 120 -9.36 12.95 -4.79
N TYR A 121 -10.02 13.87 -5.51
CA TYR A 121 -9.36 14.73 -6.50
C TYR A 121 -8.30 15.65 -5.88
N ARG A 122 -8.55 16.19 -4.68
CA ARG A 122 -7.55 16.99 -3.96
C ARG A 122 -6.33 16.17 -3.57
N LEU A 123 -6.49 14.88 -3.21
CA LEU A 123 -5.38 13.98 -2.96
C LEU A 123 -4.61 13.67 -4.25
N ALA A 124 -5.32 13.49 -5.37
CA ALA A 124 -4.70 13.34 -6.69
C ALA A 124 -3.89 14.59 -7.10
N GLU A 125 -4.39 15.80 -6.85
CA GLU A 125 -3.67 17.06 -7.10
C GLU A 125 -2.39 17.19 -6.28
N LEU A 126 -2.33 16.56 -5.10
CA LEU A 126 -1.10 16.44 -4.30
C LEU A 126 -0.14 15.34 -4.82
N GLY A 127 -0.52 14.64 -5.90
CA GLY A 127 0.28 13.63 -6.56
C GLY A 127 0.12 12.22 -5.96
N TYR A 128 -0.93 11.95 -5.20
CA TYR A 128 -1.27 10.61 -4.75
C TYR A 128 -2.16 9.91 -5.77
N THR A 129 -1.83 8.68 -6.10
CA THR A 129 -2.55 7.89 -7.11
C THR A 129 -3.57 6.96 -6.47
N LEU A 130 -3.16 6.30 -5.38
CA LEU A 130 -3.93 5.22 -4.75
C LEU A 130 -4.21 5.49 -3.27
N GLU A 131 -5.27 4.87 -2.79
CA GLU A 131 -5.61 4.74 -1.37
C GLU A 131 -5.53 3.27 -0.94
N ASN A 132 -4.85 3.04 0.17
CA ASN A 132 -4.78 1.75 0.86
C ASN A 132 -4.74 2.01 2.36
N MET A 133 -5.10 1.03 3.19
CA MET A 133 -5.19 1.27 4.64
C MET A 133 -3.89 0.95 5.42
N GLU A 134 -2.86 0.37 4.81
CA GLU A 134 -1.74 -0.27 5.51
C GLU A 134 -0.35 0.19 5.09
N PHE A 135 -0.14 0.50 3.83
CA PHE A 135 1.18 0.53 3.21
C PHE A 135 2.15 1.55 3.84
N PHE A 136 1.67 2.72 4.26
CA PHE A 136 2.50 3.67 5.00
C PHE A 136 3.07 3.05 6.28
N ALA A 137 2.25 2.30 7.02
CA ALA A 137 2.70 1.63 8.24
C ALA A 137 3.70 0.52 7.95
N VAL A 138 3.50 -0.25 6.88
CA VAL A 138 4.48 -1.25 6.41
C VAL A 138 5.84 -0.62 6.16
N LEU A 139 5.88 0.45 5.36
CA LEU A 139 7.13 1.17 5.07
C LEU A 139 7.77 1.75 6.34
N LYS A 140 6.95 2.25 7.27
CA LYS A 140 7.44 2.83 8.52
C LYS A 140 8.09 1.78 9.42
N VAL A 141 7.48 0.62 9.56
CA VAL A 141 8.04 -0.51 10.32
C VAL A 141 9.29 -1.04 9.62
N ALA A 142 9.21 -1.33 8.32
CA ALA A 142 10.34 -1.84 7.54
C ALA A 142 11.58 -0.93 7.65
N THR A 143 11.37 0.39 7.56
CA THR A 143 12.46 1.38 7.73
C THR A 143 13.13 1.28 9.11
N LYS A 144 12.38 1.03 10.18
CA LYS A 144 12.94 0.86 11.54
C LYS A 144 13.83 -0.38 11.64
N PHE A 145 13.49 -1.44 10.94
CA PHE A 145 14.28 -2.67 10.87
C PHE A 145 15.35 -2.64 9.76
N LYS A 146 15.43 -1.55 8.99
CA LYS A 146 16.34 -1.40 7.84
C LYS A 146 16.12 -2.45 6.75
N ILE A 147 14.87 -2.84 6.54
CA ILE A 147 14.46 -3.81 5.53
C ILE A 147 13.84 -3.02 4.36
N PRO A 148 14.25 -3.24 3.11
CA PRO A 148 13.57 -2.73 1.93
C PRO A 148 12.12 -3.25 1.88
N ALA A 149 11.19 -2.39 1.44
CA ALA A 149 9.80 -2.81 1.31
C ALA A 149 9.14 -2.14 0.10
N ARG A 150 8.25 -2.87 -0.56
CA ARG A 150 7.43 -2.35 -1.67
C ARG A 150 6.02 -2.90 -1.58
N GLY A 151 5.09 -2.22 -2.26
CA GLY A 151 3.69 -2.67 -2.37
C GLY A 151 3.33 -3.00 -3.81
N ILE A 152 2.57 -4.07 -4.02
CA ILE A 152 1.89 -4.38 -5.28
C ILE A 152 0.39 -4.42 -5.00
N PHE A 153 -0.34 -3.60 -5.72
CA PHE A 153 -1.77 -3.36 -5.51
C PHE A 153 -2.57 -3.69 -6.76
N VAL A 154 -3.76 -4.22 -6.56
CA VAL A 154 -4.80 -4.27 -7.60
C VAL A 154 -5.87 -3.25 -7.27
N ALA A 155 -6.26 -2.42 -8.26
CA ALA A 155 -7.31 -1.45 -8.05
C ALA A 155 -8.70 -2.10 -8.07
N THR A 156 -9.50 -1.84 -7.04
CA THR A 156 -10.84 -2.41 -6.89
C THR A 156 -11.96 -1.39 -7.10
N ASN A 157 -11.71 -0.13 -6.85
CA ASN A 157 -12.72 0.93 -6.85
C ASN A 157 -12.09 2.30 -7.09
N PHE A 158 -12.91 3.27 -7.48
CA PHE A 158 -12.56 4.68 -7.31
C PHE A 158 -12.96 5.15 -5.91
N CYS A 159 -12.23 6.16 -5.39
CA CYS A 159 -12.52 6.79 -4.11
C CYS A 159 -13.67 7.79 -4.26
N ASN A 160 -14.89 7.27 -4.28
CA ASN A 160 -16.13 8.02 -4.41
C ASN A 160 -17.24 7.38 -3.55
N GLN A 161 -18.46 7.88 -3.66
CA GLN A 161 -19.61 7.42 -2.89
C GLN A 161 -19.91 5.91 -3.02
N ASN A 162 -19.47 5.26 -4.11
CA ASN A 162 -19.67 3.84 -4.37
C ASN A 162 -18.47 2.97 -3.94
N ALA A 163 -17.43 3.55 -3.33
CA ALA A 163 -16.16 2.88 -3.07
C ALA A 163 -16.30 1.52 -2.38
N HIS A 164 -17.18 1.41 -1.38
CA HIS A 164 -17.39 0.16 -0.67
C HIS A 164 -18.15 -0.89 -1.52
N GLU A 165 -19.19 -0.49 -2.24
CA GLU A 165 -19.98 -1.38 -3.09
C GLU A 165 -19.12 -1.91 -4.24
N ASP A 166 -18.33 -1.07 -4.87
CA ASP A 166 -17.40 -1.45 -5.94
C ASP A 166 -16.31 -2.38 -5.42
N PHE A 167 -15.75 -2.12 -4.22
CA PHE A 167 -14.80 -3.03 -3.59
C PHE A 167 -15.43 -4.42 -3.39
N VAL A 168 -16.60 -4.52 -2.78
CA VAL A 168 -17.27 -5.80 -2.53
C VAL A 168 -17.54 -6.54 -3.83
N LYS A 169 -17.98 -5.84 -4.88
CA LYS A 169 -18.26 -6.40 -6.20
C LYS A 169 -17.01 -6.93 -6.89
N ASN A 170 -15.90 -6.19 -6.79
CA ASN A 170 -14.72 -6.41 -7.61
C ASN A 170 -13.64 -7.25 -6.92
N HIS A 171 -13.64 -7.33 -5.57
CA HIS A 171 -12.50 -7.82 -4.81
C HIS A 171 -12.09 -9.26 -5.15
N GLN A 172 -13.05 -10.16 -5.42
CA GLN A 172 -12.72 -11.55 -5.77
C GLN A 172 -11.96 -11.64 -7.11
N LYS A 173 -12.45 -10.95 -8.13
CA LYS A 173 -11.79 -10.87 -9.43
C LYS A 173 -10.44 -10.16 -9.35
N ALA A 174 -10.36 -9.08 -8.58
CA ALA A 174 -9.12 -8.35 -8.34
C ALA A 174 -8.06 -9.25 -7.69
N LYS A 175 -8.45 -10.06 -6.71
CA LYS A 175 -7.59 -11.02 -6.04
C LYS A 175 -7.01 -12.05 -7.02
N GLU A 176 -7.81 -12.58 -7.93
CA GLU A 176 -7.37 -13.51 -8.99
C GLU A 176 -6.35 -12.85 -9.95
N ILE A 177 -6.62 -11.61 -10.37
CA ILE A 177 -5.73 -10.82 -11.22
C ILE A 177 -4.40 -10.56 -10.52
N LEU A 178 -4.43 -10.18 -9.24
CA LEU A 178 -3.22 -9.97 -8.44
C LEU A 178 -2.38 -11.25 -8.35
N ILE A 179 -2.99 -12.39 -8.04
CA ILE A 179 -2.31 -13.70 -7.98
C ILE A 179 -1.64 -14.02 -9.33
N ASN A 180 -2.36 -13.86 -10.44
CA ASN A 180 -1.82 -14.13 -11.76
C ASN A 180 -0.63 -13.23 -12.10
N SER A 181 -0.74 -11.93 -11.81
CA SER A 181 0.35 -10.97 -12.00
C SER A 181 1.58 -11.32 -11.17
N LEU A 182 1.41 -11.76 -9.93
CA LEU A 182 2.54 -12.19 -9.09
C LEU A 182 3.22 -13.46 -9.63
N LYS A 183 2.45 -14.43 -10.15
CA LYS A 183 2.97 -15.63 -10.82
C LYS A 183 3.77 -15.28 -12.09
N GLU A 184 3.22 -14.43 -12.97
CA GLU A 184 3.89 -13.99 -14.19
C GLU A 184 5.22 -13.27 -13.91
N ARG A 185 5.32 -12.61 -12.76
CA ARG A 185 6.55 -11.94 -12.29
C ARG A 185 7.50 -12.87 -11.51
N ASN A 186 7.17 -14.15 -11.35
CA ASN A 186 7.91 -15.13 -10.53
C ASN A 186 8.14 -14.68 -9.09
N LEU A 187 7.13 -14.04 -8.48
CA LEU A 187 7.17 -13.59 -7.10
C LEU A 187 6.54 -14.61 -6.14
N ILE A 188 5.72 -15.51 -6.67
CA ILE A 188 5.09 -16.64 -5.96
C ILE A 188 5.09 -17.89 -6.84
#